data_186aebec732e39808f88fa8ab98c7d69
#
_entry.id   186aebec732e39808f88fa8ab98c7d69
#
_cell.length_a   1.000
_cell.length_b   1.000
_cell.length_c   1.000
_cell.angle_alpha   90.00
_cell.angle_beta   90.00
_cell.angle_gamma   90.00
#
_symmetry.space_group_name_H-M   'P 1'
#
loop_
_entity.id
_entity.type
_entity.pdbx_description
1 polymer ?
#
loop_
_entity_poly.entity_id
_entity_poly.type
_entity_poly.pdbx_seq_one_letter_code
_entity_poly.pdbx_strand_id
1 'polypeptide(L)' 'MIAHEDSIEKYEIAAIECEMIARLATTDFRREMYELLASKYRKLAADLASATGEAA' A
#
# COMPACT_ATOMS: atom_id res chain seq x y z
N MET A 1 17.36 12.21 -9.53
CA MET A 1 16.64 11.80 -8.33
C MET A 1 15.16 11.68 -8.58
N ILE A 2 14.58 10.55 -8.36
CA ILE A 2 13.19 10.33 -8.69
C ILE A 2 12.40 10.00 -7.45
N ALA A 3 11.96 11.04 -6.78
CA ALA A 3 11.24 10.88 -5.51
C ALA A 3 9.95 10.12 -5.68
N HIS A 4 9.30 10.25 -6.85
CA HIS A 4 8.02 9.58 -7.09
C HIS A 4 8.17 8.07 -7.08
N GLU A 5 9.23 7.56 -7.69
CA GLU A 5 9.44 6.13 -7.74
C GLU A 5 9.67 5.56 -6.35
N ASP A 6 10.46 6.29 -5.55
CA ASP A 6 10.69 5.87 -4.18
C ASP A 6 9.39 5.83 -3.39
N SER A 7 8.52 6.82 -3.59
CA SER A 7 7.25 6.87 -2.87
C SER A 7 6.33 5.75 -3.29
N ILE A 8 6.26 5.46 -4.59
CA ILE A 8 5.43 4.37 -5.08
C ILE A 8 5.88 3.06 -4.45
N GLU A 9 7.18 2.81 -4.46
CA GLU A 9 7.71 1.59 -3.90
C GLU A 9 7.44 1.48 -2.41
N LYS A 10 7.58 2.58 -1.69
CA LYS A 10 7.31 2.58 -0.27
C LYS A 10 5.85 2.23 0.03
N TYR A 11 4.93 2.77 -0.75
CA TYR A 11 3.52 2.47 -0.54
C TYR A 11 3.21 1.02 -0.88
N GLU A 12 3.84 0.48 -1.92
CA GLU A 12 3.63 -0.92 -2.26
C GLU A 12 4.16 -1.84 -1.17
N ILE A 13 5.33 -1.52 -0.64
CA ILE A 13 5.88 -2.31 0.45
C ILE A 13 5.01 -2.20 1.70
N ALA A 14 4.54 -0.99 2.00
CA ALA A 14 3.67 -0.81 3.15
C ALA A 14 2.38 -1.61 3.01
N ALA A 15 1.84 -1.70 1.80
CA ALA A 15 0.65 -2.48 1.57
C ALA A 15 0.91 -3.96 1.84
N ILE A 16 2.04 -4.46 1.38
CA ILE A 16 2.40 -5.86 1.61
C ILE A 16 2.57 -6.13 3.09
N GLU A 17 3.23 -5.23 3.80
CA GLU A 17 3.43 -5.38 5.22
C GLU A 17 2.10 -5.37 5.97
N CYS A 18 1.18 -4.51 5.57
CA CYS A 18 -0.14 -4.48 6.18
C CYS A 18 -0.89 -5.78 5.95
N GLU A 19 -0.77 -6.35 4.75
CA GLU A 19 -1.40 -7.63 4.47
C GLU A 19 -0.83 -8.73 5.34
N MET A 20 0.48 -8.71 5.55
CA MET A 20 1.10 -9.70 6.41
C MET A 20 0.61 -9.58 7.84
N ILE A 21 0.52 -8.36 8.34
CA ILE A 21 0.02 -8.12 9.68
C ILE A 21 -1.43 -8.57 9.79
N ALA A 22 -2.22 -8.32 8.76
CA ALA A 22 -3.61 -8.75 8.76
C ALA A 22 -3.73 -10.26 8.87
N ARG A 23 -2.88 -10.99 8.19
CA ARG A 23 -2.89 -12.45 8.26
C ARG A 23 -2.55 -12.95 9.66
N LEU A 24 -1.69 -12.25 10.35
CA LEU A 24 -1.26 -12.63 11.68
C LEU A 24 -2.15 -12.09 12.77
N ALA A 25 -3.11 -11.25 12.43
CA ALA A 25 -3.97 -10.61 13.41
C ALA A 25 -4.85 -11.65 14.09
N THR A 26 -4.99 -11.52 15.41
CA THR A 26 -5.77 -12.47 16.19
C THR A 26 -7.20 -12.01 16.40
N THR A 27 -7.54 -10.79 15.98
CA THR A 27 -8.90 -10.28 16.10
C THR A 27 -9.39 -9.83 14.74
N ASP A 28 -10.69 -9.94 14.52
CA ASP A 28 -11.29 -9.50 13.27
C ASP A 28 -11.10 -8.01 13.09
N PHE A 29 -11.20 -7.24 14.17
CA PHE A 29 -11.06 -5.81 14.10
C PHE A 29 -9.70 -5.41 13.54
N ARG A 30 -8.63 -6.00 14.07
CA ARG A 30 -7.29 -5.69 13.60
C ARG A 30 -7.08 -6.16 12.17
N ARG A 31 -7.59 -7.34 11.84
CA ARG A 31 -7.45 -7.86 10.50
C ARG A 31 -8.08 -6.91 9.50
N GLU A 32 -9.29 -6.47 9.78
CA GLU A 32 -10.00 -5.57 8.87
C GLU A 32 -9.32 -4.23 8.77
N MET A 33 -8.79 -3.72 9.88
CA MET A 33 -8.06 -2.47 9.86
C MET A 33 -6.86 -2.52 8.94
N TYR A 34 -6.07 -3.58 9.06
CA TYR A 34 -4.86 -3.68 8.25
C TYR A 34 -5.15 -4.00 6.80
N GLU A 35 -6.23 -4.74 6.55
CA GLU A 35 -6.68 -4.95 5.17
C GLU A 35 -7.09 -3.64 4.53
N LEU A 36 -7.77 -2.80 5.29
CA LEU A 36 -8.17 -1.50 4.79
C LEU A 36 -6.96 -0.61 4.53
N LEU A 37 -6.00 -0.63 5.44
CA LEU A 37 -4.76 0.13 5.25
C LEU A 37 -4.02 -0.34 4.00
N ALA A 38 -3.95 -1.64 3.79
CA ALA A 38 -3.29 -2.17 2.60
C ALA A 38 -3.96 -1.65 1.33
N SER A 39 -5.29 -1.64 1.32
CA SER A 39 -6.03 -1.13 0.17
C SER A 39 -5.72 0.34 -0.07
N LYS A 40 -5.64 1.12 0.99
CA LYS A 40 -5.33 2.54 0.85
C LYS A 40 -3.93 2.78 0.32
N TYR A 41 -2.97 2.01 0.80
CA TYR A 41 -1.60 2.15 0.31
C TYR A 41 -1.50 1.76 -1.15
N ARG A 42 -2.21 0.71 -1.57
CA ARG A 42 -2.21 0.32 -2.98
C ARG A 42 -2.81 1.41 -3.84
N LYS A 43 -3.88 2.03 -3.36
CA LYS A 43 -4.50 3.12 -4.11
C LYS A 43 -3.56 4.30 -4.21
N LEU A 44 -2.86 4.62 -3.14
CA LEU A 44 -1.89 5.72 -3.18
C LEU A 44 -0.78 5.43 -4.18
N ALA A 45 -0.29 4.20 -4.20
CA ALA A 45 0.75 3.84 -5.15
C ALA A 45 0.24 3.96 -6.59
N ALA A 46 -0.98 3.50 -6.83
CA ALA A 46 -1.56 3.57 -8.16
C ALA A 46 -1.78 5.03 -8.58
N ASP A 47 -2.24 5.86 -7.65
CA ASP A 47 -2.47 7.28 -7.96
C ASP A 47 -1.16 7.97 -8.29
N LEU A 48 -0.10 7.67 -7.56
CA LEU A 48 1.20 8.26 -7.85
C LEU A 48 1.72 7.80 -9.21
N ALA A 49 1.56 6.51 -9.51
CA ALA A 49 2.01 5.99 -10.79
C ALA A 49 1.26 6.68 -11.93
N SER A 50 -0.04 6.88 -11.77
CA SER A 50 -0.83 7.58 -12.78
C SER A 50 -0.37 9.03 -12.93
N ALA A 51 -0.09 9.69 -11.82
CA ALA A 51 0.32 11.09 -11.86
C ALA A 51 1.66 11.26 -12.55
N THR A 52 2.53 10.26 -12.47
CA THR A 52 3.84 10.35 -13.12
C THR A 52 3.81 9.81 -14.55
N GLY A 53 2.68 9.27 -14.98
CA GLY A 53 2.57 8.71 -16.31
C GLY A 53 3.14 7.33 -16.46
N GLU A 54 3.43 6.66 -15.37
CA GLU A 54 4.03 5.33 -15.41
C GLU A 54 3.02 4.21 -15.53
N ALA A 55 1.77 4.52 -15.41
CA ALA A 55 0.72 3.50 -15.42
C ALA A 55 0.23 3.21 -16.83
N ALA A 56 1.02 3.41 -17.80
CA ALA A 56 0.62 3.26 -19.21
C ALA A 56 0.03 1.90 -19.58
#